data_2e63ac57412f210782bc4216b9b691d7
#
_entry.id   2e63ac57412f210782bc4216b9b691d7
#
_cell.length_a   1.000
_cell.length_b   1.000
_cell.length_c   1.000
_cell.angle_alpha   90.00
_cell.angle_beta   90.00
_cell.angle_gamma   90.00
#
_symmetry.space_group_name_H-M   'P 1'
#
loop_
_entity.id
_entity.type
_entity.pdbx_description
1 polymer ?
#
loop_
_entity_poly.entity_id
_entity_poly.type
_entity_poly.pdbx_seq_one_letter_code
_entity_poly.pdbx_strand_id
1 'polypeptide(L)'
;ALPARFRRQRVLIVGCGDVGLRTAGQLGAPQNQRVRLFALTSSPERVRLLRACGITPLLGNLDDAVSLRRLAGIAHRVIHLAPPPSDRRGESERDPRSLALVRALRLRTPPQALVYGSTTGVYGDCAGQRVNETRPVHPHTPRAQRRVDAEALMRFLGRSGVRVSVLRIPGIYAPDREGGTPRARLLKGTPVLMAKEDVYTNHIH
;
A
#
# COMPACT_ATOMS: atom_id res chain seq x y z
N ALA A 1 -24.78 17.88 -16.65
CA ALA A 1 -23.65 17.37 -15.81
C ALA A 1 -22.94 18.57 -15.17
N LEU A 2 -22.54 18.46 -13.88
CA LEU A 2 -21.78 19.50 -13.21
C LEU A 2 -20.41 19.71 -13.90
N PRO A 3 -19.93 20.97 -14.02
CA PRO A 3 -18.59 21.25 -14.50
C PRO A 3 -17.53 20.44 -13.76
N ALA A 4 -16.41 20.08 -14.42
CA ALA A 4 -15.36 19.23 -13.85
C ALA A 4 -14.83 19.73 -12.49
N ARG A 5 -14.77 21.06 -12.31
CA ARG A 5 -14.33 21.72 -11.05
C ARG A 5 -15.23 21.44 -9.84
N PHE A 6 -16.48 21.02 -10.06
CA PHE A 6 -17.43 20.70 -8.98
C PHE A 6 -17.57 19.19 -8.75
N ARG A 7 -16.94 18.35 -9.57
CA ARG A 7 -16.99 16.89 -9.40
C ARG A 7 -16.05 16.48 -8.26
N ARG A 8 -16.57 15.72 -7.31
CA ARG A 8 -15.75 15.13 -6.24
C ARG A 8 -14.74 14.16 -6.84
N GLN A 9 -13.47 14.32 -6.47
CA GLN A 9 -12.44 13.33 -6.79
C GLN A 9 -12.70 12.03 -6.03
N ARG A 10 -12.71 10.92 -6.73
CA ARG A 10 -12.88 9.60 -6.14
C ARG A 10 -11.51 8.96 -5.94
N VAL A 11 -11.20 8.63 -4.68
CA VAL A 11 -9.95 7.98 -4.29
C VAL A 11 -10.27 6.61 -3.70
N LEU A 12 -9.65 5.56 -4.22
CA LEU A 12 -9.74 4.20 -3.71
C LEU A 12 -8.48 3.87 -2.92
N ILE A 13 -8.65 3.43 -1.68
CA ILE A 13 -7.57 2.90 -0.84
C ILE A 13 -7.69 1.38 -0.81
N VAL A 14 -6.66 0.70 -1.28
CA VAL A 14 -6.51 -0.76 -1.24
C VAL A 14 -5.51 -1.10 -0.15
N GLY A 15 -5.96 -1.78 0.92
CA GLY A 15 -5.16 -1.99 2.12
C GLY A 15 -5.33 -0.85 3.13
N CYS A 16 -6.58 -0.54 3.51
CA CYS A 16 -6.92 0.50 4.48
C CYS A 16 -6.68 0.03 5.93
N GLY A 17 -5.43 -0.35 6.25
CA GLY A 17 -4.94 -0.60 7.60
C GLY A 17 -4.61 0.70 8.35
N ASP A 18 -3.63 0.67 9.27
CA ASP A 18 -3.19 1.85 10.04
C ASP A 18 -2.78 3.01 9.13
N VAL A 19 -1.82 2.79 8.22
CA VAL A 19 -1.35 3.83 7.28
C VAL A 19 -2.48 4.31 6.37
N GLY A 20 -3.33 3.39 5.88
CA GLY A 20 -4.46 3.74 5.03
C GLY A 20 -5.51 4.60 5.74
N LEU A 21 -5.79 4.35 7.01
CA LEU A 21 -6.71 5.16 7.82
C LEU A 21 -6.13 6.57 8.09
N ARG A 22 -4.83 6.67 8.43
CA ARG A 22 -4.14 7.97 8.58
C ARG A 22 -4.17 8.78 7.28
N THR A 23 -3.88 8.13 6.17
CA THR A 23 -3.96 8.75 4.83
C THR A 23 -5.38 9.21 4.51
N ALA A 24 -6.39 8.40 4.84
CA ALA A 24 -7.79 8.76 4.66
C ALA A 24 -8.18 9.98 5.50
N GLY A 25 -7.72 10.06 6.76
CA GLY A 25 -7.95 11.21 7.63
C GLY A 25 -7.39 12.51 7.02
N GLN A 26 -6.20 12.48 6.46
CA GLN A 26 -5.59 13.64 5.80
C GLN A 26 -6.35 14.04 4.51
N LEU A 27 -6.74 13.05 3.70
CA LEU A 27 -7.48 13.30 2.46
C LEU A 27 -8.93 13.73 2.69
N GLY A 28 -9.55 13.25 3.77
CA GLY A 28 -10.94 13.57 4.15
C GLY A 28 -11.06 14.80 5.05
N ALA A 29 -9.97 15.49 5.35
CA ALA A 29 -9.98 16.67 6.20
C ALA A 29 -10.93 17.76 5.65
N PRO A 30 -11.53 18.62 6.50
CA PRO A 30 -12.56 19.59 6.11
C PRO A 30 -12.19 20.49 4.93
N GLN A 31 -10.89 20.82 4.79
CA GLN A 31 -10.36 21.57 3.64
C GLN A 31 -10.43 20.82 2.31
N ASN A 32 -10.60 19.50 2.34
CA ASN A 32 -10.62 18.62 1.17
C ASN A 32 -12.03 18.08 0.83
N GLN A 33 -13.08 18.85 1.05
CA GLN A 33 -14.49 18.44 0.84
C GLN A 33 -14.83 17.90 -0.57
N ARG A 34 -13.91 18.07 -1.54
CA ARG A 34 -14.05 17.59 -2.91
C ARG A 34 -13.61 16.14 -3.12
N VAL A 35 -13.16 15.44 -2.07
CA VAL A 35 -12.71 14.06 -2.17
C VAL A 35 -13.80 13.13 -1.64
N ARG A 36 -14.05 12.04 -2.39
CA ARG A 36 -14.87 10.90 -1.93
C ARG A 36 -13.95 9.71 -1.79
N LEU A 37 -13.88 9.18 -0.58
CA LEU A 37 -13.00 8.07 -0.22
C LEU A 37 -13.75 6.73 -0.33
N PHE A 38 -13.10 5.76 -0.93
CA PHE A 38 -13.49 4.35 -0.96
C PHE A 38 -12.36 3.52 -0.37
N ALA A 39 -12.68 2.42 0.31
CA ALA A 39 -11.70 1.45 0.76
C ALA A 39 -12.12 0.03 0.42
N LEU A 40 -11.22 -0.73 -0.21
CA LEU A 40 -11.39 -2.17 -0.36
C LEU A 40 -11.10 -2.86 0.98
N THR A 41 -12.01 -3.71 1.41
CA THR A 41 -11.83 -4.54 2.61
C THR A 41 -12.40 -5.95 2.37
N SER A 42 -11.65 -6.98 2.82
CA SER A 42 -12.14 -8.36 2.86
C SER A 42 -12.86 -8.69 4.17
N SER A 43 -12.84 -7.78 5.14
CA SER A 43 -13.34 -7.98 6.50
C SER A 43 -14.64 -7.23 6.70
N PRO A 44 -15.81 -7.93 6.78
CA PRO A 44 -17.11 -7.30 7.02
C PRO A 44 -17.18 -6.50 8.31
N GLU A 45 -16.48 -6.95 9.36
CA GLU A 45 -16.41 -6.29 10.68
C GLU A 45 -15.80 -4.88 10.59
N ARG A 46 -14.96 -4.60 9.60
CA ARG A 46 -14.35 -3.28 9.40
C ARG A 46 -15.27 -2.26 8.72
N VAL A 47 -16.39 -2.70 8.18
CA VAL A 47 -17.34 -1.84 7.47
C VAL A 47 -17.84 -0.69 8.36
N ARG A 48 -18.16 -0.99 9.62
CA ARG A 48 -18.62 0.04 10.59
C ARG A 48 -17.55 1.09 10.85
N LEU A 49 -16.31 0.66 11.11
CA LEU A 49 -15.18 1.55 11.34
C LEU A 49 -14.93 2.47 10.13
N LEU A 50 -14.87 1.89 8.93
CA LEU A 50 -14.62 2.66 7.70
C LEU A 50 -15.72 3.73 7.48
N ARG A 51 -16.98 3.38 7.70
CA ARG A 51 -18.10 4.34 7.60
C ARG A 51 -17.98 5.46 8.63
N ALA A 52 -17.63 5.14 9.87
CA ALA A 52 -17.41 6.13 10.93
C ALA A 52 -16.27 7.12 10.58
N CYS A 53 -15.26 6.65 9.82
CA CYS A 53 -14.19 7.49 9.29
C CYS A 53 -14.57 8.25 7.98
N GLY A 54 -15.84 8.24 7.56
CA GLY A 54 -16.28 8.92 6.34
C GLY A 54 -15.86 8.22 5.03
N ILE A 55 -15.45 6.95 5.11
CA ILE A 55 -14.97 6.16 3.98
C ILE A 55 -16.09 5.22 3.50
N THR A 56 -16.36 5.16 2.21
CA THR A 56 -17.29 4.19 1.63
C THR A 56 -16.60 2.82 1.51
N PRO A 57 -16.99 1.80 2.28
CA PRO A 57 -16.37 0.48 2.21
C PRO A 57 -16.86 -0.28 0.96
N LEU A 58 -15.94 -0.97 0.32
CA LEU A 58 -16.19 -1.91 -0.77
C LEU A 58 -15.74 -3.29 -0.31
N LEU A 59 -16.69 -4.20 -0.12
CA LEU A 59 -16.37 -5.58 0.21
C LEU A 59 -15.77 -6.28 -1.02
N GLY A 60 -14.60 -6.90 -0.84
CA GLY A 60 -13.89 -7.65 -1.85
C GLY A 60 -12.52 -8.08 -1.33
N ASN A 61 -11.99 -9.15 -1.92
CA ASN A 61 -10.73 -9.76 -1.52
C ASN A 61 -9.75 -9.74 -2.70
N LEU A 62 -8.50 -9.32 -2.45
CA LEU A 62 -7.44 -9.34 -3.46
C LEU A 62 -7.09 -10.77 -3.91
N ASP A 63 -7.42 -11.78 -3.10
CA ASP A 63 -7.24 -13.19 -3.44
C ASP A 63 -8.43 -13.76 -4.25
N ASP A 64 -9.50 -12.97 -4.44
CA ASP A 64 -10.67 -13.30 -5.26
C ASP A 64 -10.86 -12.26 -6.37
N ALA A 65 -10.37 -12.56 -7.57
CA ALA A 65 -10.41 -11.65 -8.71
C ALA A 65 -11.85 -11.28 -9.14
N VAL A 66 -12.84 -12.13 -8.87
CA VAL A 66 -14.24 -11.86 -9.22
C VAL A 66 -14.79 -10.73 -8.36
N SER A 67 -14.49 -10.73 -7.07
CA SER A 67 -14.92 -9.68 -6.14
C SER A 67 -14.36 -8.30 -6.49
N LEU A 68 -13.22 -8.24 -7.21
CA LEU A 68 -12.56 -7.00 -7.60
C LEU A 68 -13.18 -6.33 -8.83
N ARG A 69 -14.05 -7.00 -9.59
CA ARG A 69 -14.64 -6.44 -10.82
C ARG A 69 -15.37 -5.12 -10.58
N ARG A 70 -15.92 -4.93 -9.39
CA ARG A 70 -16.59 -3.69 -8.97
C ARG A 70 -15.65 -2.48 -8.85
N LEU A 71 -14.33 -2.69 -8.83
CA LEU A 71 -13.36 -1.61 -8.78
C LEU A 71 -13.15 -0.92 -10.12
N ALA A 72 -13.62 -1.54 -11.21
CA ALA A 72 -13.46 -1.03 -12.57
C ALA A 72 -14.15 0.33 -12.76
N GLY A 73 -13.37 1.37 -13.06
CA GLY A 73 -13.85 2.73 -13.33
C GLY A 73 -14.41 3.49 -12.10
N ILE A 74 -14.26 2.92 -10.87
CA ILE A 74 -14.84 3.52 -9.66
C ILE A 74 -14.08 4.75 -9.19
N ALA A 75 -12.76 4.79 -9.36
CA ALA A 75 -11.90 5.82 -8.79
C ALA A 75 -11.04 6.52 -9.85
N HIS A 76 -10.79 7.81 -9.61
CA HIS A 76 -9.85 8.61 -10.40
C HIS A 76 -8.41 8.42 -9.93
N ARG A 77 -8.22 8.15 -8.63
CA ARG A 77 -6.92 7.89 -8.01
C ARG A 77 -6.97 6.63 -7.15
N VAL A 78 -5.89 5.89 -7.11
CA VAL A 78 -5.77 4.66 -6.31
C VAL A 78 -4.54 4.77 -5.42
N ILE A 79 -4.69 4.38 -4.16
CA ILE A 79 -3.59 4.22 -3.20
C ILE A 79 -3.56 2.74 -2.82
N HIS A 80 -2.52 2.04 -3.23
CA HIS A 80 -2.35 0.61 -2.98
C HIS A 80 -1.31 0.38 -1.89
N LEU A 81 -1.78 0.08 -0.69
CA LEU A 81 -0.98 -0.17 0.52
C LEU A 81 -1.10 -1.61 1.01
N ALA A 82 -1.93 -2.44 0.37
CA ALA A 82 -2.05 -3.83 0.78
C ALA A 82 -0.71 -4.57 0.62
N PRO A 83 -0.32 -5.37 1.61
CA PRO A 83 0.87 -6.20 1.49
C PRO A 83 0.64 -7.33 0.47
N PRO A 84 1.71 -7.86 -0.16
CA PRO A 84 1.66 -9.12 -0.84
C PRO A 84 1.15 -10.23 0.10
N PRO A 85 0.62 -11.33 -0.42
CA PRO A 85 0.21 -12.45 0.41
C PRO A 85 1.38 -12.93 1.28
N SER A 86 1.07 -13.30 2.54
CA SER A 86 2.02 -14.04 3.36
C SER A 86 1.99 -15.50 2.88
N ASP A 87 2.93 -15.87 2.03
CA ASP A 87 3.08 -17.24 1.60
C ASP A 87 3.65 -18.08 2.73
N ARG A 88 2.86 -18.98 3.27
CA ARG A 88 3.30 -19.94 4.27
C ARG A 88 4.24 -21.02 3.70
N ARG A 89 4.29 -21.15 2.36
CA ARG A 89 5.10 -22.16 1.66
C ARG A 89 6.39 -21.60 1.05
N GLY A 90 6.61 -20.28 1.06
CA GLY A 90 7.87 -19.64 0.66
C GLY A 90 8.23 -19.71 -0.83
N GLU A 91 7.35 -20.24 -1.69
CA GLU A 91 7.73 -20.64 -3.05
C GLU A 91 7.44 -19.60 -4.14
N SER A 92 6.62 -18.59 -3.89
CA SER A 92 6.28 -17.63 -4.93
C SER A 92 6.95 -16.27 -4.76
N GLU A 93 7.71 -15.87 -5.75
CA GLU A 93 8.28 -14.53 -5.88
C GLU A 93 7.28 -13.51 -6.45
N ARG A 94 6.11 -13.95 -6.91
CA ARG A 94 5.10 -13.13 -7.56
C ARG A 94 4.07 -12.60 -6.56
N ASP A 95 3.49 -11.45 -6.89
CA ASP A 95 2.36 -10.87 -6.16
C ASP A 95 1.04 -11.01 -6.95
N PRO A 96 0.29 -12.11 -6.76
CA PRO A 96 -0.98 -12.33 -7.42
C PRO A 96 -2.03 -11.27 -7.06
N ARG A 97 -1.95 -10.68 -5.85
CA ARG A 97 -2.89 -9.64 -5.39
C ARG A 97 -2.75 -8.37 -6.21
N SER A 98 -1.51 -7.89 -6.42
CA SER A 98 -1.26 -6.74 -7.29
C SER A 98 -1.63 -7.03 -8.73
N LEU A 99 -1.40 -8.24 -9.23
CA LEU A 99 -1.82 -8.63 -10.58
C LEU A 99 -3.34 -8.60 -10.73
N ALA A 100 -4.08 -9.16 -9.76
CA ALA A 100 -5.55 -9.15 -9.77
C ALA A 100 -6.10 -7.73 -9.72
N LEU A 101 -5.50 -6.85 -8.89
CA LEU A 101 -5.88 -5.44 -8.82
C LEU A 101 -5.65 -4.72 -10.15
N VAL A 102 -4.46 -4.85 -10.75
CA VAL A 102 -4.15 -4.23 -12.05
C VAL A 102 -5.14 -4.67 -13.13
N ARG A 103 -5.45 -5.97 -13.19
CA ARG A 103 -6.46 -6.50 -14.12
C ARG A 103 -7.84 -5.86 -13.89
N ALA A 104 -8.29 -5.77 -12.64
CA ALA A 104 -9.58 -5.18 -12.31
C ALA A 104 -9.65 -3.69 -12.68
N LEU A 105 -8.60 -2.92 -12.41
CA LEU A 105 -8.53 -1.49 -12.73
C LEU A 105 -8.53 -1.21 -14.25
N ARG A 106 -8.14 -2.18 -15.07
CA ARG A 106 -8.12 -2.07 -16.55
C ARG A 106 -9.40 -2.51 -17.24
N LEU A 107 -10.37 -3.11 -16.52
CA LEU A 107 -11.61 -3.60 -17.12
C LEU A 107 -12.50 -2.49 -17.69
N ARG A 108 -12.33 -1.27 -17.21
CA ARG A 108 -13.06 -0.06 -17.71
C ARG A 108 -12.07 1.11 -17.75
N THR A 109 -12.56 2.34 -17.59
CA THR A 109 -11.71 3.52 -17.53
C THR A 109 -10.65 3.37 -16.43
N PRO A 110 -9.35 3.31 -16.77
CA PRO A 110 -8.29 3.24 -15.77
C PRO A 110 -8.25 4.50 -14.89
N PRO A 111 -7.67 4.41 -13.68
CA PRO A 111 -7.45 5.59 -12.86
C PRO A 111 -6.45 6.56 -13.53
N GLN A 112 -6.55 7.84 -13.22
CA GLN A 112 -5.60 8.86 -13.69
C GLN A 112 -4.23 8.75 -13.01
N ALA A 113 -4.24 8.29 -11.75
CA ALA A 113 -3.01 8.12 -10.96
C ALA A 113 -3.14 6.96 -9.98
N LEU A 114 -2.00 6.31 -9.71
CA LEU A 114 -1.87 5.27 -8.70
C LEU A 114 -0.59 5.49 -7.89
N VAL A 115 -0.71 5.42 -6.56
CA VAL A 115 0.43 5.38 -5.63
C VAL A 115 0.52 3.98 -5.06
N TYR A 116 1.69 3.36 -5.15
CA TYR A 116 1.97 2.05 -4.56
C TYR A 116 2.95 2.17 -3.39
N GLY A 117 2.54 1.67 -2.22
CA GLY A 117 3.40 1.57 -1.05
C GLY A 117 4.27 0.32 -1.14
N SER A 118 5.50 0.46 -1.62
CA SER A 118 6.55 -0.55 -1.58
C SER A 118 7.37 -0.43 -0.28
N THR A 119 8.55 -1.00 -0.25
CA THR A 119 9.45 -0.97 0.93
C THR A 119 10.90 -0.78 0.51
N THR A 120 11.71 -0.15 1.36
CA THR A 120 13.17 -0.09 1.18
C THR A 120 13.85 -1.47 1.21
N GLY A 121 13.18 -2.49 1.76
CA GLY A 121 13.68 -3.86 1.74
C GLY A 121 13.92 -4.44 0.35
N VAL A 122 13.41 -3.81 -0.72
CA VAL A 122 13.70 -4.20 -2.11
C VAL A 122 15.16 -3.97 -2.51
N TYR A 123 15.88 -3.09 -1.80
CA TYR A 123 17.30 -2.83 -2.06
C TYR A 123 18.24 -3.90 -1.49
N GLY A 124 17.73 -4.74 -0.56
CA GLY A 124 18.57 -5.68 0.19
C GLY A 124 19.47 -5.01 1.20
N ASP A 125 20.55 -5.68 1.56
CA ASP A 125 21.59 -5.08 2.41
C ASP A 125 22.44 -4.12 1.59
N CYS A 126 22.56 -2.91 2.10
CA CYS A 126 23.35 -1.84 1.48
C CYS A 126 24.59 -1.48 2.31
N ALA A 127 24.94 -2.27 3.33
CA ALA A 127 26.13 -2.09 4.20
C ALA A 127 26.27 -0.62 4.69
N GLY A 128 25.17 0.02 5.08
CA GLY A 128 25.14 1.40 5.54
C GLY A 128 25.29 2.49 4.47
N GLN A 129 25.40 2.12 3.20
CA GLN A 129 25.51 3.09 2.12
C GLN A 129 24.21 3.90 1.96
N ARG A 130 24.35 5.18 1.59
CA ARG A 130 23.23 6.00 1.16
C ARG A 130 22.68 5.49 -0.18
N VAL A 131 21.37 5.32 -0.25
CA VAL A 131 20.67 4.77 -1.40
C VAL A 131 19.68 5.80 -1.94
N ASN A 132 19.66 5.97 -3.25
CA ASN A 132 18.63 6.74 -3.95
C ASN A 132 17.74 5.81 -4.79
N GLU A 133 16.73 6.38 -5.43
CA GLU A 133 15.71 5.65 -6.17
C GLU A 133 16.22 4.94 -7.43
N THR A 134 17.39 5.34 -7.95
CA THR A 134 18.00 4.76 -9.16
C THR A 134 18.81 3.51 -8.87
N ARG A 135 19.12 3.23 -7.59
CA ARG A 135 19.86 2.03 -7.21
C ARG A 135 19.12 0.77 -7.66
N PRO A 136 19.79 -0.19 -8.31
CA PRO A 136 19.23 -1.50 -8.64
C PRO A 136 18.68 -2.20 -7.39
N VAL A 137 17.57 -2.91 -7.55
CA VAL A 137 16.97 -3.70 -6.47
C VAL A 137 17.67 -5.05 -6.32
N HIS A 138 17.91 -5.48 -5.09
CA HIS A 138 18.52 -6.75 -4.71
C HIS A 138 17.75 -7.39 -3.56
N PRO A 139 16.50 -7.86 -3.80
CA PRO A 139 15.67 -8.42 -2.73
C PRO A 139 16.25 -9.76 -2.23
N HIS A 140 16.51 -9.86 -0.92
CA HIS A 140 17.04 -11.07 -0.28
C HIS A 140 15.96 -11.95 0.37
N THR A 141 14.70 -11.46 0.41
CA THR A 141 13.61 -12.21 1.04
C THR A 141 12.46 -12.43 0.06
N PRO A 142 11.70 -13.52 0.17
CA PRO A 142 10.51 -13.75 -0.67
C PRO A 142 9.50 -12.60 -0.60
N ARG A 143 9.38 -11.96 0.57
CA ARG A 143 8.52 -10.78 0.75
C ARG A 143 9.02 -9.59 -0.07
N ALA A 144 10.33 -9.33 -0.08
CA ALA A 144 10.92 -8.25 -0.87
C ALA A 144 10.82 -8.55 -2.37
N GLN A 145 11.02 -9.81 -2.77
CA GLN A 145 10.86 -10.28 -4.14
C GLN A 145 9.45 -9.99 -4.66
N ARG A 146 8.41 -10.37 -3.89
CA ARG A 146 7.01 -10.05 -4.24
C ARG A 146 6.75 -8.54 -4.35
N ARG A 147 7.43 -7.71 -3.55
CA ARG A 147 7.33 -6.25 -3.69
C ARG A 147 7.96 -5.76 -5.00
N VAL A 148 9.07 -6.34 -5.43
CA VAL A 148 9.69 -6.02 -6.74
C VAL A 148 8.76 -6.41 -7.89
N ASP A 149 8.14 -7.60 -7.84
CA ASP A 149 7.14 -8.01 -8.83
C ASP A 149 5.94 -7.04 -8.86
N ALA A 150 5.41 -6.66 -7.71
CA ALA A 150 4.34 -5.67 -7.62
C ALA A 150 4.76 -4.31 -8.20
N GLU A 151 5.99 -3.82 -7.93
CA GLU A 151 6.51 -2.60 -8.55
C GLU A 151 6.53 -2.69 -10.09
N ALA A 152 6.94 -3.84 -10.63
CA ALA A 152 6.94 -4.08 -12.09
C ALA A 152 5.51 -4.06 -12.67
N LEU A 153 4.54 -4.67 -11.97
CA LEU A 153 3.12 -4.63 -12.35
C LEU A 153 2.56 -3.20 -12.34
N MET A 154 2.92 -2.39 -11.34
CA MET A 154 2.49 -0.99 -11.29
C MET A 154 3.10 -0.17 -12.43
N ARG A 155 4.40 -0.33 -12.71
CA ARG A 155 5.06 0.32 -13.86
C ARG A 155 4.43 -0.12 -15.18
N PHE A 156 4.05 -1.41 -15.31
CA PHE A 156 3.32 -1.89 -16.48
C PHE A 156 1.95 -1.21 -16.64
N LEU A 157 1.21 -1.01 -15.55
CA LEU A 157 -0.03 -0.24 -15.57
C LEU A 157 0.22 1.20 -16.05
N GLY A 158 1.36 1.79 -15.69
CA GLY A 158 1.77 3.12 -16.14
C GLY A 158 1.86 3.26 -17.66
N ARG A 159 2.18 2.18 -18.39
CA ARG A 159 2.19 2.17 -19.87
C ARG A 159 0.81 2.38 -20.50
N SER A 160 -0.26 2.21 -19.71
CA SER A 160 -1.64 2.49 -20.13
C SER A 160 -2.09 3.93 -19.85
N GLY A 161 -1.16 4.87 -19.64
CA GLY A 161 -1.43 6.29 -19.39
C GLY A 161 -1.75 6.63 -17.93
N VAL A 162 -1.64 5.69 -17.00
CA VAL A 162 -1.80 5.93 -15.57
C VAL A 162 -0.52 6.53 -14.99
N ARG A 163 -0.61 7.65 -14.29
CA ARG A 163 0.54 8.20 -13.56
C ARG A 163 0.81 7.35 -12.32
N VAL A 164 1.87 6.56 -12.35
CA VAL A 164 2.24 5.66 -11.27
C VAL A 164 3.40 6.23 -10.45
N SER A 165 3.23 6.26 -9.13
CA SER A 165 4.30 6.56 -8.16
C SER A 165 4.51 5.35 -7.26
N VAL A 166 5.76 4.90 -7.14
CA VAL A 166 6.17 3.82 -6.23
C VAL A 166 6.90 4.45 -5.05
N LEU A 167 6.36 4.28 -3.85
CA LEU A 167 6.96 4.77 -2.61
C LEU A 167 7.66 3.60 -1.89
N ARG A 168 8.99 3.57 -1.88
CA ARG A 168 9.79 2.60 -1.13
C ARG A 168 9.92 3.06 0.31
N ILE A 169 8.93 2.69 1.12
CA ILE A 169 8.76 3.18 2.49
C ILE A 169 9.66 2.38 3.43
N PRO A 170 10.49 3.03 4.26
CA PRO A 170 11.29 2.38 5.29
C PRO A 170 10.44 1.89 6.46
N GLY A 171 11.07 1.46 7.55
CA GLY A 171 10.37 1.05 8.77
C GLY A 171 9.52 2.19 9.31
N ILE A 172 8.20 1.98 9.42
CA ILE A 172 7.27 3.01 9.90
C ILE A 172 7.16 2.93 11.42
N TYR A 173 7.33 4.06 12.11
CA TYR A 173 7.06 4.17 13.53
C TYR A 173 6.11 5.34 13.84
N ALA A 174 5.37 5.23 14.94
CA ALA A 174 4.60 6.32 15.51
C ALA A 174 4.35 6.04 17.00
N PRO A 175 4.26 7.07 17.88
CA PRO A 175 4.05 6.88 19.31
C PRO A 175 2.73 6.17 19.65
N ASP A 176 1.70 6.43 18.86
CA ASP A 176 0.34 5.88 18.99
C ASP A 176 0.12 4.58 18.19
N ARG A 177 1.18 4.04 17.57
CA ARG A 177 1.13 2.77 16.85
C ARG A 177 1.56 1.62 17.74
N GLU A 178 0.73 0.61 17.90
CA GLU A 178 1.05 -0.58 18.69
C GLU A 178 2.32 -1.27 18.16
N GLY A 179 3.29 -1.51 19.07
CA GLY A 179 4.59 -2.09 18.71
C GLY A 179 5.44 -1.22 17.77
N GLY A 180 5.03 0.02 17.51
CA GLY A 180 5.67 0.93 16.56
C GLY A 180 6.91 1.66 17.07
N THR A 181 7.31 1.46 18.32
CA THR A 181 8.50 2.11 18.91
C THR A 181 9.51 1.09 19.40
N PRO A 182 10.83 1.43 19.43
CA PRO A 182 11.86 0.58 20.07
C PRO A 182 11.51 0.25 21.52
N ARG A 183 11.03 1.24 22.28
CA ARG A 183 10.60 1.05 23.68
C ARG A 183 9.52 -0.03 23.82
N ALA A 184 8.52 -0.03 22.94
CA ALA A 184 7.45 -1.03 22.97
C ALA A 184 7.98 -2.45 22.70
N ARG A 185 9.01 -2.60 21.87
CA ARG A 185 9.68 -3.89 21.62
C ARG A 185 10.45 -4.37 22.83
N LEU A 186 11.20 -3.49 23.47
CA LEU A 186 11.94 -3.80 24.71
C LEU A 186 11.00 -4.24 25.83
N LEU A 187 9.90 -3.51 26.04
CA LEU A 187 8.88 -3.85 27.04
C LEU A 187 8.20 -5.21 26.77
N LYS A 188 8.13 -5.65 25.51
CA LYS A 188 7.64 -6.99 25.12
C LYS A 188 8.70 -8.08 25.26
N GLY A 189 9.89 -7.78 25.74
CA GLY A 189 10.99 -8.74 25.85
C GLY A 189 11.53 -9.22 24.50
N THR A 190 11.34 -8.44 23.43
CA THR A 190 11.90 -8.80 22.13
C THR A 190 13.42 -8.84 22.21
N PRO A 191 14.07 -9.96 21.81
CA PRO A 191 15.52 -10.05 21.85
C PRO A 191 16.17 -8.91 21.03
N VAL A 192 17.25 -8.35 21.55
CA VAL A 192 18.12 -7.44 20.83
C VAL A 192 19.21 -8.21 20.12
N LEU A 193 19.67 -7.71 18.98
CA LEU A 193 20.79 -8.30 18.26
C LEU A 193 22.09 -8.12 19.08
N MET A 194 22.97 -9.10 18.99
CA MET A 194 24.34 -8.93 19.48
C MET A 194 25.08 -7.92 18.60
N ALA A 195 26.05 -7.19 19.15
CA ALA A 195 26.80 -6.16 18.42
C ALA A 195 27.40 -6.64 17.09
N LYS A 196 27.81 -7.92 17.02
CA LYS A 196 28.31 -8.55 15.77
C LYS A 196 27.25 -8.82 14.69
N GLU A 197 25.97 -8.78 15.08
CA GLU A 197 24.81 -9.02 14.22
C GLU A 197 24.05 -7.74 13.93
N ASP A 198 24.60 -6.61 14.40
CA ASP A 198 23.96 -5.30 14.22
C ASP A 198 23.89 -4.93 12.73
N VAL A 199 22.78 -4.30 12.35
CA VAL A 199 22.48 -3.96 10.96
C VAL A 199 22.00 -2.52 10.85
N TYR A 200 22.33 -1.89 9.74
CA TYR A 200 21.81 -0.56 9.44
C TYR A 200 20.32 -0.64 9.11
N THR A 201 19.53 0.18 9.79
CA THR A 201 18.09 0.31 9.53
C THR A 201 17.74 1.76 9.28
N ASN A 202 16.72 2.01 8.48
CA ASN A 202 16.14 3.33 8.33
C ASN A 202 14.63 3.30 8.69
N HIS A 203 14.17 4.41 9.24
CA HIS A 203 12.81 4.54 9.73
C HIS A 203 12.22 5.91 9.33
N ILE A 204 10.90 5.96 9.23
CA ILE A 204 10.12 7.17 8.96
C ILE A 204 8.96 7.26 9.95
N HIS A 205 8.67 8.48 10.40
CA HIS A 205 7.51 8.79 11.24
C HIS A 205 6.24 8.94 10.41
#